data_2a21400607656b36a48bd5cff8178375
#
_entry.id   2a21400607656b36a48bd5cff8178375
#
_cell.length_a   1.000
_cell.length_b   1.000
_cell.length_c   1.000
_cell.angle_alpha   90.00
_cell.angle_beta   90.00
_cell.angle_gamma   90.00
#
_symmetry.space_group_name_H-M   'P 1'
#
loop_
_entity.id
_entity.type
_entity.pdbx_description
1 polymer ?
#
loop_
_entity_poly.entity_id
_entity_poly.type
_entity_poly.pdbx_seq_one_letter_code
_entity_poly.pdbx_strand_id
1 'polypeptide(L)'
;MNTSTKKSLVGGDFLITETPAAEIFTLEELSEEQKMLRNSIREFIDREVVPHHERFEHKDYALTEECMRKLGEMGVLGVAVPEEYGGLGMGFVTTMLACDMASGGNGSLATAYGAHTGIGTLPTLLYGSEELKKKYLPDLATGTK
;
A
#
# COMPACT_ATOMS: atom_id res chain seq x y z
N MET A 1 30.00 -18.27 4.59
CA MET A 1 28.54 -18.05 4.59
C MET A 1 28.11 -17.94 3.14
N ASN A 2 27.44 -18.96 2.62
CA ASN A 2 27.06 -19.05 1.21
C ASN A 2 25.75 -18.26 1.05
N THR A 3 25.82 -17.02 0.61
CA THR A 3 24.64 -16.26 0.18
C THR A 3 24.22 -16.83 -1.17
N SER A 4 23.48 -17.92 -1.13
CA SER A 4 22.71 -18.37 -2.29
C SER A 4 21.77 -17.23 -2.66
N THR A 5 22.06 -16.53 -3.74
CA THR A 5 21.13 -15.58 -4.35
C THR A 5 19.91 -16.37 -4.77
N LYS A 6 18.83 -16.23 -3.99
CA LYS A 6 17.51 -16.82 -4.28
C LYS A 6 17.14 -16.40 -5.71
N LYS A 7 17.00 -17.33 -6.64
CA LYS A 7 16.62 -17.02 -8.02
C LYS A 7 15.20 -16.45 -7.98
N SER A 8 15.04 -15.20 -8.38
CA SER A 8 13.73 -14.58 -8.45
C SER A 8 12.89 -15.30 -9.51
N LEU A 9 11.76 -15.85 -9.12
CA LEU A 9 10.76 -16.37 -10.06
C LEU A 9 10.12 -15.19 -10.80
N VAL A 10 9.93 -15.36 -12.11
CA VAL A 10 9.40 -14.29 -12.98
C VAL A 10 7.94 -14.58 -13.33
N GLY A 11 7.05 -13.67 -12.94
CA GLY A 11 5.63 -13.76 -13.25
C GLY A 11 4.98 -15.02 -12.67
N GLY A 12 4.32 -15.80 -13.52
CA GLY A 12 3.61 -17.02 -13.14
C GLY A 12 4.45 -18.31 -13.19
N ASP A 13 5.77 -18.23 -13.25
CA ASP A 13 6.66 -19.39 -13.37
C ASP A 13 6.37 -20.47 -12.32
N PHE A 14 6.05 -20.06 -11.09
CA PHE A 14 5.71 -21.01 -10.00
C PHE A 14 4.46 -21.85 -10.28
N LEU A 15 3.61 -21.46 -11.24
CA LEU A 15 2.42 -22.22 -11.64
C LEU A 15 2.73 -23.37 -12.60
N ILE A 16 3.84 -23.30 -13.32
CA ILE A 16 4.19 -24.22 -14.41
C ILE A 16 5.57 -24.87 -14.23
N THR A 17 6.35 -24.43 -13.25
CA THR A 17 7.67 -24.95 -12.96
C THR A 17 7.68 -25.65 -11.60
N GLU A 18 8.33 -26.78 -11.49
CA GLU A 18 8.56 -27.43 -10.20
C GLU A 18 9.40 -26.49 -9.32
N THR A 19 8.79 -25.96 -8.26
CA THR A 19 9.41 -24.97 -7.40
C THR A 19 9.57 -25.55 -6.00
N PRO A 20 10.80 -25.64 -5.46
CA PRO A 20 11.04 -26.04 -4.09
C PRO A 20 10.28 -25.14 -3.10
N ALA A 21 9.71 -25.71 -2.05
CA ALA A 21 8.96 -24.93 -1.04
C ALA A 21 9.78 -23.79 -0.44
N ALA A 22 11.11 -23.94 -0.31
CA ALA A 22 12.02 -22.90 0.18
C ALA A 22 12.18 -21.70 -0.77
N GLU A 23 11.73 -21.80 -2.01
CA GLU A 23 11.76 -20.70 -3.00
C GLU A 23 10.42 -19.98 -3.13
N ILE A 24 9.38 -20.48 -2.47
CA ILE A 24 8.05 -19.85 -2.43
C ILE A 24 8.03 -18.83 -1.31
N PHE A 25 7.65 -17.59 -1.62
CA PHE A 25 7.43 -16.56 -0.62
C PHE A 25 6.13 -16.83 0.14
N THR A 26 6.19 -16.80 1.46
CA THR A 26 5.02 -16.95 2.34
C THR A 26 4.91 -15.79 3.32
N LEU A 27 3.74 -15.66 3.97
CA LEU A 27 3.49 -14.56 4.93
C LEU A 27 4.42 -14.61 6.17
N GLU A 28 4.99 -15.78 6.47
CA GLU A 28 5.99 -15.96 7.54
C GLU A 28 7.31 -15.23 7.21
N GLU A 29 7.61 -15.05 5.93
CA GLU A 29 8.82 -14.36 5.45
C GLU A 29 8.72 -12.83 5.45
N LEU A 30 7.57 -12.27 5.84
CA LEU A 30 7.43 -10.84 6.02
C LEU A 30 8.45 -10.33 7.05
N SER A 31 9.11 -9.20 6.72
CA SER A 31 10.00 -8.51 7.67
C SER A 31 9.21 -7.98 8.88
N GLU A 32 9.90 -7.70 9.98
CA GLU A 32 9.27 -7.11 11.16
C GLU A 32 8.64 -5.74 10.84
N GLU A 33 9.26 -4.96 9.97
CA GLU A 33 8.73 -3.68 9.50
C GLU A 33 7.42 -3.86 8.71
N GLN A 34 7.37 -4.85 7.81
CA GLN A 34 6.14 -5.19 7.08
C GLN A 34 5.04 -5.68 8.01
N LYS A 35 5.38 -6.48 9.02
CA LYS A 35 4.43 -6.94 10.05
C LYS A 35 3.90 -5.78 10.88
N MET A 36 4.77 -4.84 11.28
CA MET A 36 4.37 -3.64 12.00
C MET A 36 3.42 -2.78 11.18
N LEU A 37 3.76 -2.49 9.92
CA LEU A 37 2.90 -1.73 9.02
C LEU A 37 1.54 -2.40 8.86
N ARG A 38 1.52 -3.70 8.58
CA ARG A 38 0.29 -4.50 8.48
C ARG A 38 -0.59 -4.36 9.71
N ASN A 39 -0.01 -4.53 10.89
CA ASN A 39 -0.75 -4.47 12.15
C ASN A 39 -1.31 -3.06 12.42
N SER A 40 -0.50 -2.02 12.17
CA SER A 40 -0.95 -0.63 12.33
C SER A 40 -2.12 -0.28 11.41
N ILE A 41 -2.07 -0.73 10.15
CA ILE A 41 -3.19 -0.50 9.21
C ILE A 41 -4.42 -1.27 9.70
N ARG A 42 -4.29 -2.53 10.10
CA ARG A 42 -5.40 -3.32 10.63
C ARG A 42 -6.05 -2.66 11.84
N GLU A 43 -5.26 -2.24 12.83
CA GLU A 43 -5.76 -1.55 14.02
C GLU A 43 -6.52 -0.26 13.64
N PHE A 44 -6.01 0.50 12.68
CA PHE A 44 -6.69 1.68 12.16
C PHE A 44 -8.04 1.31 11.54
N ILE A 45 -8.07 0.31 10.66
CA ILE A 45 -9.31 -0.13 9.99
C ILE A 45 -10.33 -0.61 11.01
N ASP A 46 -9.93 -1.45 11.96
CA ASP A 46 -10.83 -2.01 12.98
C ASP A 46 -11.41 -0.92 13.89
N ARG A 47 -10.66 0.14 14.18
CA ARG A 47 -11.06 1.22 15.07
C ARG A 47 -11.81 2.35 14.38
N GLU A 48 -11.35 2.77 13.21
CA GLU A 48 -11.82 4.01 12.56
C GLU A 48 -12.78 3.76 11.39
N VAL A 49 -12.79 2.56 10.82
CA VAL A 49 -13.57 2.26 9.61
C VAL A 49 -14.72 1.31 9.89
N VAL A 50 -14.43 0.14 10.46
CA VAL A 50 -15.43 -0.92 10.69
C VAL A 50 -16.65 -0.43 11.50
N PRO A 51 -16.49 0.34 12.61
CA PRO A 51 -17.63 0.82 13.40
C PRO A 51 -18.51 1.85 12.66
N HIS A 52 -18.01 2.40 11.57
CA HIS A 52 -18.68 3.47 10.81
C HIS A 52 -19.19 3.00 9.43
N HIS A 53 -19.33 1.69 9.23
CA HIS A 53 -19.74 1.10 7.95
C HIS A 53 -21.01 1.77 7.37
N GLU A 54 -22.04 1.97 8.19
CA GLU A 54 -23.29 2.62 7.75
C GLU A 54 -23.08 4.05 7.24
N ARG A 55 -22.16 4.82 7.83
CA ARG A 55 -21.84 6.18 7.36
C ARG A 55 -21.25 6.16 5.95
N PHE A 56 -20.35 5.21 5.65
CA PHE A 56 -19.83 5.03 4.32
C PHE A 56 -20.91 4.68 3.31
N GLU A 57 -21.86 3.77 3.68
CA GLU A 57 -22.98 3.40 2.82
C GLU A 57 -23.92 4.59 2.54
N HIS A 58 -24.04 5.53 3.46
CA HIS A 58 -24.79 6.77 3.29
C HIS A 58 -23.98 7.89 2.62
N LYS A 59 -22.79 7.55 2.05
CA LYS A 59 -21.91 8.48 1.30
C LYS A 59 -21.43 9.67 2.13
N ASP A 60 -21.05 9.42 3.38
CA ASP A 60 -20.37 10.41 4.21
C ASP A 60 -18.94 10.63 3.69
N TYR A 61 -18.82 11.51 2.71
CA TYR A 61 -17.54 11.81 2.07
C TYR A 61 -16.54 12.45 3.03
N ALA A 62 -17.01 13.23 4.00
CA ALA A 62 -16.14 13.83 5.01
C ALA A 62 -15.43 12.76 5.85
N LEU A 63 -16.11 11.66 6.19
CA LEU A 63 -15.51 10.53 6.86
C LEU A 63 -14.45 9.84 5.97
N THR A 64 -14.74 9.68 4.67
CA THR A 64 -13.78 9.09 3.72
C THR A 64 -12.52 9.94 3.61
N GLU A 65 -12.67 11.26 3.47
CA GLU A 65 -11.54 12.21 3.43
C GLU A 65 -10.72 12.16 4.72
N GLU A 66 -11.37 12.12 5.89
CA GLU A 66 -10.70 12.00 7.19
C GLU A 66 -9.90 10.71 7.29
N CYS A 67 -10.46 9.57 6.88
CA CYS A 67 -9.77 8.29 6.88
C CYS A 67 -8.57 8.31 5.93
N MET A 68 -8.71 8.87 4.72
CA MET A 68 -7.61 9.00 3.76
C MET A 68 -6.50 9.88 4.32
N ARG A 69 -6.82 11.01 4.94
CA ARG A 69 -5.83 11.89 5.58
C ARG A 69 -5.06 11.16 6.70
N LYS A 70 -5.77 10.41 7.55
CA LYS A 70 -5.13 9.61 8.61
C LYS A 70 -4.22 8.51 8.04
N LEU A 71 -4.62 7.84 6.96
CA LEU A 71 -3.77 6.89 6.24
C LEU A 71 -2.51 7.56 5.67
N GLY A 72 -2.64 8.80 5.18
CA GLY A 72 -1.52 9.63 4.75
C GLY A 72 -0.56 9.96 5.90
N GLU A 73 -1.08 10.39 7.06
CA GLU A 73 -0.29 10.65 8.27
C GLU A 73 0.47 9.42 8.78
N MET A 74 -0.08 8.22 8.57
CA MET A 74 0.58 6.96 8.86
C MET A 74 1.60 6.54 7.79
N GLY A 75 1.75 7.30 6.70
CA GLY A 75 2.61 6.99 5.56
C GLY A 75 2.05 5.92 4.62
N VAL A 76 0.83 5.43 4.85
CA VAL A 76 0.24 4.31 4.10
C VAL A 76 -0.07 4.67 2.65
N LEU A 77 -0.37 5.95 2.36
CA LEU A 77 -0.55 6.43 0.98
C LEU A 77 0.77 6.53 0.21
N GLY A 78 1.88 6.69 0.91
CA GLY A 78 3.23 6.85 0.34
C GLY A 78 4.07 5.58 0.32
N VAL A 79 3.53 4.39 0.58
CA VAL A 79 4.31 3.13 0.69
C VAL A 79 5.17 2.88 -0.55
N ALA A 80 4.62 3.07 -1.76
CA ALA A 80 5.32 2.85 -3.02
C ALA A 80 6.14 4.07 -3.50
N VAL A 81 5.91 5.25 -2.90
CA VAL A 81 6.59 6.49 -3.30
C VAL A 81 8.00 6.49 -2.71
N PRO A 82 9.06 6.75 -3.51
CA PRO A 82 10.43 6.86 -3.01
C PRO A 82 10.58 7.92 -1.89
N GLU A 83 11.55 7.69 -1.00
CA GLU A 83 11.86 8.59 0.11
C GLU A 83 12.21 10.01 -0.36
N GLU A 84 12.87 10.14 -1.51
CA GLU A 84 13.22 11.44 -2.11
C GLU A 84 12.00 12.32 -2.44
N TYR A 85 10.81 11.71 -2.55
CA TYR A 85 9.52 12.38 -2.74
C TYR A 85 8.62 12.30 -1.51
N GLY A 86 9.19 11.95 -0.35
CA GLY A 86 8.46 11.94 0.93
C GLY A 86 7.65 10.68 1.22
N GLY A 87 7.83 9.61 0.44
CA GLY A 87 7.23 8.30 0.69
C GLY A 87 8.11 7.37 1.54
N LEU A 88 7.70 6.11 1.65
CA LEU A 88 8.42 5.08 2.40
C LEU A 88 9.40 4.25 1.53
N GLY A 89 9.31 4.35 0.21
CA GLY A 89 10.18 3.62 -0.71
C GLY A 89 10.11 2.09 -0.62
N MET A 90 9.03 1.55 -0.07
CA MET A 90 8.89 0.11 0.14
C MET A 90 8.49 -0.60 -1.16
N GLY A 91 8.94 -1.83 -1.30
CA GLY A 91 8.71 -2.62 -2.52
C GLY A 91 7.25 -3.04 -2.72
N PHE A 92 7.00 -3.64 -3.89
CA PHE A 92 5.66 -4.03 -4.34
C PHE A 92 4.91 -4.95 -3.38
N VAL A 93 5.60 -5.90 -2.74
CA VAL A 93 4.99 -6.81 -1.74
C VAL A 93 4.39 -6.00 -0.59
N THR A 94 5.12 -5.00 -0.07
CA THR A 94 4.63 -4.15 1.01
C THR A 94 3.45 -3.27 0.56
N THR A 95 3.50 -2.77 -0.67
CA THR A 95 2.39 -2.01 -1.26
C THR A 95 1.12 -2.86 -1.35
N MET A 96 1.24 -4.11 -1.79
CA MET A 96 0.10 -5.03 -1.86
C MET A 96 -0.43 -5.41 -0.48
N LEU A 97 0.46 -5.60 0.50
CA LEU A 97 0.09 -5.86 1.88
C LEU A 97 -0.70 -4.67 2.48
N ALA A 98 -0.26 -3.44 2.22
CA ALA A 98 -0.97 -2.25 2.66
C ALA A 98 -2.35 -2.13 1.99
N CYS A 99 -2.43 -2.43 0.70
CA CYS A 99 -3.68 -2.46 -0.06
C CYS A 99 -4.68 -3.49 0.48
N ASP A 100 -4.22 -4.70 0.75
CA ASP A 100 -5.03 -5.78 1.33
C ASP A 100 -5.63 -5.37 2.68
N MET A 101 -4.79 -4.83 3.58
CA MET A 101 -5.26 -4.38 4.89
C MET A 101 -6.21 -3.18 4.82
N ALA A 102 -5.89 -2.17 4.03
CA ALA A 102 -6.74 -0.98 3.86
C ALA A 102 -8.10 -1.32 3.23
N SER A 103 -8.15 -2.36 2.41
CA SER A 103 -9.38 -2.82 1.74
C SER A 103 -10.30 -3.65 2.63
N GLY A 104 -9.81 -4.13 3.78
CA GLY A 104 -10.53 -5.11 4.60
C GLY A 104 -11.72 -4.57 5.38
N GLY A 105 -11.89 -3.25 5.49
CA GLY A 105 -12.91 -2.66 6.36
C GLY A 105 -14.17 -2.18 5.64
N ASN A 106 -14.03 -1.56 4.48
CA ASN A 106 -15.15 -0.99 3.72
C ASN A 106 -14.80 -0.78 2.25
N GLY A 107 -15.72 -1.14 1.33
CA GLY A 107 -15.51 -1.06 -0.11
C GLY A 107 -15.33 0.36 -0.66
N SER A 108 -15.99 1.36 -0.07
CA SER A 108 -15.86 2.76 -0.50
C SER A 108 -14.47 3.29 -0.16
N LEU A 109 -13.98 3.04 1.05
CA LEU A 109 -12.61 3.41 1.44
C LEU A 109 -11.57 2.63 0.62
N ALA A 110 -11.79 1.33 0.39
CA ALA A 110 -10.93 0.51 -0.45
C ALA A 110 -10.77 1.10 -1.86
N THR A 111 -11.89 1.55 -2.44
CA THR A 111 -11.91 2.19 -3.76
C THR A 111 -11.15 3.52 -3.74
N ALA A 112 -11.38 4.37 -2.74
CA ALA A 112 -10.67 5.64 -2.58
C ALA A 112 -9.16 5.43 -2.44
N TYR A 113 -8.74 4.51 -1.57
CA TYR A 113 -7.34 4.15 -1.36
C TYR A 113 -6.69 3.62 -2.64
N GLY A 114 -7.34 2.65 -3.31
CA GLY A 114 -6.81 2.05 -4.54
C GLY A 114 -6.76 3.04 -5.71
N ALA A 115 -7.74 3.94 -5.83
CA ALA A 115 -7.72 4.99 -6.83
C ALA A 115 -6.59 6.00 -6.56
N HIS A 116 -6.41 6.42 -5.32
CA HIS A 116 -5.35 7.35 -4.94
C HIS A 116 -3.96 6.76 -5.17
N THR A 117 -3.67 5.59 -4.59
CA THR A 117 -2.33 4.98 -4.64
C THR A 117 -2.02 4.36 -5.99
N GLY A 118 -2.99 3.74 -6.64
CA GLY A 118 -2.85 3.05 -7.92
C GLY A 118 -2.97 4.01 -9.12
N ILE A 119 -4.20 4.46 -9.40
CA ILE A 119 -4.51 5.23 -10.62
C ILE A 119 -3.96 6.67 -10.53
N GLY A 120 -3.96 7.27 -9.34
CA GLY A 120 -3.48 8.64 -9.11
C GLY A 120 -1.96 8.72 -9.03
N THR A 121 -1.37 7.99 -8.10
CA THR A 121 0.04 8.13 -7.74
C THR A 121 0.99 7.40 -8.67
N LEU A 122 0.71 6.12 -9.01
CA LEU A 122 1.65 5.31 -9.80
C LEU A 122 1.94 5.85 -11.20
N PRO A 123 0.98 6.35 -12.00
CA PRO A 123 1.30 6.94 -13.29
C PRO A 123 2.24 8.15 -13.19
N THR A 124 2.04 8.99 -12.18
CA THR A 124 2.93 10.13 -11.92
C THR A 124 4.34 9.65 -11.56
N LEU A 125 4.44 8.62 -10.70
CA LEU A 125 5.72 8.03 -10.30
C LEU A 125 6.45 7.38 -11.47
N LEU A 126 5.76 6.58 -12.29
CA LEU A 126 6.38 5.76 -13.32
C LEU A 126 6.67 6.54 -14.63
N TYR A 127 5.81 7.48 -14.98
CA TYR A 127 5.83 8.15 -16.30
C TYR A 127 5.91 9.68 -16.21
N GLY A 128 5.77 10.26 -15.04
CA GLY A 128 5.90 11.71 -14.84
C GLY A 128 7.31 12.22 -15.09
N SER A 129 7.43 13.46 -15.60
CA SER A 129 8.71 14.15 -15.60
C SER A 129 9.18 14.41 -14.16
N GLU A 130 10.48 14.64 -13.97
CA GLU A 130 11.02 14.97 -12.65
C GLU A 130 10.35 16.20 -12.01
N GLU A 131 9.96 17.17 -12.84
CA GLU A 131 9.21 18.34 -12.40
C GLU A 131 7.83 17.96 -11.84
N LEU A 132 7.09 17.10 -12.54
CA LEU A 132 5.78 16.60 -12.09
C LEU A 132 5.91 15.75 -10.84
N LYS A 133 6.89 14.86 -10.76
CA LYS A 133 7.15 14.04 -9.56
C LYS A 133 7.40 14.90 -8.34
N LYS A 134 8.35 15.85 -8.42
CA LYS A 134 8.67 16.78 -7.33
C LYS A 134 7.49 17.64 -6.90
N LYS A 135 6.62 18.00 -7.85
CA LYS A 135 5.45 18.83 -7.58
C LYS A 135 4.30 18.11 -6.91
N TYR A 136 4.06 16.85 -7.27
CA TYR A 136 2.84 16.15 -6.88
C TYR A 136 3.06 14.98 -5.91
N LEU A 137 4.15 14.22 -6.04
CA LEU A 137 4.35 13.02 -5.22
C LEU A 137 4.41 13.30 -3.71
N PRO A 138 5.03 14.40 -3.22
CA PRO A 138 5.03 14.69 -1.78
C PRO A 138 3.62 14.87 -1.22
N ASP A 139 2.77 15.59 -1.92
CA ASP A 139 1.39 15.84 -1.51
C ASP A 139 0.52 14.57 -1.62
N LEU A 140 0.75 13.75 -2.66
CA LEU A 140 0.08 12.48 -2.83
C LEU A 140 0.51 11.46 -1.75
N ALA A 141 1.78 11.43 -1.38
CA ALA A 141 2.28 10.52 -0.35
C ALA A 141 1.72 10.83 1.04
N THR A 142 1.45 12.10 1.32
CA THR A 142 0.89 12.56 2.61
C THR A 142 -0.64 12.68 2.62
N GLY A 143 -1.29 12.57 1.46
CA GLY A 143 -2.74 12.74 1.34
C GLY A 143 -3.22 14.20 1.48
N THR A 144 -2.34 15.18 1.22
CA THR A 144 -2.72 16.60 1.18
C THR A 144 -3.33 17.00 -0.17
N LYS A 145 -3.20 16.13 -1.17
CA LYS A 145 -3.88 16.18 -2.47
C LYS A 145 -4.42 14.84 -2.84
#